data_892fc0fabfd1ae57609444db51d54880
#
_entry.id   892fc0fabfd1ae57609444db51d54880
#
_cell.length_a   1.000
_cell.length_b   1.000
_cell.length_c   1.000
_cell.angle_alpha   90.00
_cell.angle_beta   90.00
_cell.angle_gamma   90.00
#
_symmetry.space_group_name_H-M   'P 1'
#
loop_
_entity.id
_entity.type
_entity.pdbx_description
1 polymer ?
#
loop_
_entity_poly.entity_id
_entity_poly.type
_entity_poly.pdbx_seq_one_letter_code
_entity_poly.pdbx_strand_id
1 'polypeptide(L)'
;MSAPQVKAIFERFAREMAKQYGNLDQLVFIGVRTRGPYVAKRLAALIKKRQGKEIPVGEMDITLYRDDLNALLPGGTVDHTRIPFDIANKIVVLFDDVLNTGRTVRAAVDHLIDLGRPRMIHLAVMIDRGGRELPIAANYVGKKIHLKAGGNVEVRLKEVDKTDEVLVE
;
A
#
# COMPACT_ATOMS: atom_id res chain seq x y z
N MET A 1 -0.75 15.14 10.48
CA MET A 1 -0.71 15.82 9.14
C MET A 1 -2.11 16.21 8.75
N SER A 2 -2.26 17.38 8.11
CA SER A 2 -3.55 17.88 7.63
C SER A 2 -3.94 17.31 6.25
N ALA A 3 -5.21 17.45 5.85
CA ALA A 3 -5.70 17.02 4.54
C ALA A 3 -4.93 17.60 3.34
N PRO A 4 -4.53 18.90 3.31
CA PRO A 4 -3.67 19.42 2.25
C PRO A 4 -2.31 18.71 2.16
N GLN A 5 -1.72 18.32 3.29
CA GLN A 5 -0.44 17.60 3.32
C GLN A 5 -0.61 16.16 2.79
N VAL A 6 -1.71 15.48 3.14
CA VAL A 6 -2.07 14.17 2.59
C VAL A 6 -2.25 14.26 1.07
N LYS A 7 -2.99 15.26 0.59
CA LYS A 7 -3.17 15.52 -0.85
C LYS A 7 -1.83 15.73 -1.55
N ALA A 8 -0.91 16.49 -0.98
CA ALA A 8 0.40 16.75 -1.56
C ALA A 8 1.24 15.46 -1.76
N ILE A 9 1.08 14.46 -0.87
CA ILE A 9 1.73 13.14 -1.02
C ILE A 9 1.21 12.44 -2.29
N PHE A 10 -0.11 12.38 -2.49
CA PHE A 10 -0.69 11.78 -3.69
C PHE A 10 -0.22 12.46 -4.98
N GLU A 11 -0.16 13.80 -4.98
CA GLU A 11 0.32 14.60 -6.10
C GLU A 11 1.79 14.32 -6.43
N ARG A 12 2.62 14.14 -5.39
CA ARG A 12 4.03 13.77 -5.55
C ARG A 12 4.18 12.36 -6.08
N PHE A 13 3.49 11.38 -5.51
CA PHE A 13 3.55 9.98 -5.95
C PHE A 13 3.12 9.85 -7.42
N ALA A 14 2.06 10.53 -7.83
CA ALA A 14 1.62 10.51 -9.23
C ALA A 14 2.70 11.01 -10.18
N ARG A 15 3.42 12.09 -9.83
CA ARG A 15 4.52 12.63 -10.65
C ARG A 15 5.72 11.69 -10.68
N GLU A 16 6.12 11.16 -9.52
CA GLU A 16 7.27 10.27 -9.40
C GLU A 16 7.05 8.98 -10.19
N MET A 17 5.88 8.34 -10.06
CA MET A 17 5.55 7.11 -10.77
C MET A 17 5.45 7.34 -12.28
N ALA A 18 4.85 8.42 -12.72
CA ALA A 18 4.80 8.77 -14.14
C ALA A 18 6.19 8.95 -14.75
N LYS A 19 7.10 9.61 -14.01
CA LYS A 19 8.48 9.78 -14.44
C LYS A 19 9.27 8.47 -14.47
N GLN A 20 9.08 7.63 -13.44
CA GLN A 20 9.84 6.40 -13.26
C GLN A 20 9.47 5.32 -14.28
N TYR A 21 8.17 5.14 -14.54
CA TYR A 21 7.73 3.99 -15.34
C TYR A 21 7.59 4.33 -16.83
N GLY A 22 7.47 5.60 -17.21
CA GLY A 22 7.31 6.03 -18.60
C GLY A 22 6.09 5.40 -19.29
N ASN A 23 6.11 4.08 -19.50
CA ASN A 23 4.94 3.31 -19.95
C ASN A 23 4.18 2.70 -18.77
N LEU A 24 2.96 3.18 -18.55
CA LEU A 24 2.09 2.74 -17.45
C LEU A 24 1.26 1.48 -17.78
N ASP A 25 1.32 0.95 -19.00
CA ASP A 25 0.49 -0.21 -19.42
C ASP A 25 0.87 -1.52 -18.71
N GLN A 26 2.08 -1.58 -18.17
CA GLN A 26 2.55 -2.73 -17.39
C GLN A 26 2.37 -2.56 -15.88
N LEU A 27 1.83 -1.41 -15.46
CA LEU A 27 1.68 -1.07 -14.06
C LEU A 27 0.33 -1.55 -13.55
N VAL A 28 0.34 -2.20 -12.38
CA VAL A 28 -0.86 -2.56 -11.64
C VAL A 28 -0.68 -2.16 -10.18
N PHE A 29 -1.76 -1.74 -9.55
CA PHE A 29 -1.78 -1.33 -8.16
C PHE A 29 -2.49 -2.36 -7.31
N ILE A 30 -1.93 -2.69 -6.14
CA ILE A 30 -2.54 -3.61 -5.18
C ILE A 30 -2.45 -2.98 -3.80
N GLY A 31 -3.58 -2.76 -3.17
CA GLY A 31 -3.65 -2.22 -1.82
C GLY A 31 -3.84 -3.31 -0.77
N VAL A 32 -3.02 -3.28 0.28
CA VAL A 32 -3.19 -4.14 1.45
C VAL A 32 -4.33 -3.59 2.32
N ARG A 33 -5.29 -4.43 2.67
CA ARG A 33 -6.42 -4.03 3.54
C ARG A 33 -5.91 -3.64 4.93
N THR A 34 -6.46 -2.61 5.61
CA THR A 34 -7.76 -1.98 5.31
C THR A 34 -7.64 -0.74 4.42
N ARG A 35 -6.61 0.09 4.57
CA ARG A 35 -6.53 1.44 3.96
C ARG A 35 -5.75 1.45 2.65
N GLY A 36 -4.84 0.50 2.42
CA GLY A 36 -4.06 0.41 1.19
C GLY A 36 -4.88 0.47 -0.10
N PRO A 37 -6.05 -0.21 -0.23
CA PRO A 37 -6.87 -0.13 -1.42
C PRO A 37 -7.37 1.27 -1.74
N TYR A 38 -7.69 2.08 -0.75
CA TYR A 38 -8.13 3.47 -0.96
C TYR A 38 -6.98 4.37 -1.40
N VAL A 39 -5.77 4.15 -0.85
CA VAL A 39 -4.55 4.82 -1.31
C VAL A 39 -4.31 4.50 -2.79
N ALA A 40 -4.34 3.23 -3.17
CA ALA A 40 -4.16 2.77 -4.55
C ALA A 40 -5.21 3.37 -5.51
N LYS A 41 -6.50 3.32 -5.15
CA LYS A 41 -7.61 3.86 -5.95
C LYS A 41 -7.50 5.37 -6.17
N ARG A 42 -7.18 6.15 -5.12
CA ARG A 42 -6.98 7.60 -5.25
C ARG A 42 -5.84 7.92 -6.21
N LEU A 43 -4.74 7.21 -6.09
CA LEU A 43 -3.59 7.45 -6.95
C LEU A 43 -3.86 7.06 -8.40
N ALA A 44 -4.51 5.92 -8.64
CA ALA A 44 -4.95 5.50 -9.97
C ALA A 44 -5.88 6.53 -10.62
N ALA A 45 -6.86 7.04 -9.86
CA ALA A 45 -7.78 8.08 -10.33
C ALA A 45 -7.05 9.40 -10.66
N LEU A 46 -6.06 9.77 -9.87
CA LEU A 46 -5.25 10.96 -10.11
C LEU A 46 -4.39 10.82 -11.37
N ILE A 47 -3.77 9.67 -11.58
CA ILE A 47 -2.99 9.37 -12.80
C ILE A 47 -3.91 9.35 -14.02
N LYS A 48 -5.09 8.70 -13.94
CA LYS A 48 -6.09 8.72 -15.01
C LYS A 48 -6.49 10.14 -15.39
N LYS A 49 -6.78 10.99 -14.39
CA LYS A 49 -7.14 12.40 -14.63
C LYS A 49 -6.03 13.19 -15.32
N ARG A 50 -4.76 12.92 -15.02
CA ARG A 50 -3.61 13.69 -15.52
C ARG A 50 -3.07 13.20 -16.85
N GLN A 51 -3.11 11.90 -17.08
CA GLN A 51 -2.43 11.26 -18.19
C GLN A 51 -3.35 10.45 -19.11
N GLY A 52 -4.64 10.35 -18.77
CA GLY A 52 -5.61 9.54 -19.51
C GLY A 52 -5.39 8.03 -19.41
N LYS A 53 -4.43 7.58 -18.58
CA LYS A 53 -4.09 6.16 -18.41
C LYS A 53 -4.83 5.53 -17.25
N GLU A 54 -5.46 4.41 -17.50
CA GLU A 54 -6.14 3.60 -16.48
C GLU A 54 -5.18 2.55 -15.93
N ILE A 55 -5.03 2.51 -14.61
CA ILE A 55 -4.21 1.53 -13.92
C ILE A 55 -5.14 0.58 -13.18
N PRO A 56 -5.07 -0.75 -13.45
CA PRO A 56 -5.85 -1.73 -12.71
C PRO A 56 -5.52 -1.70 -11.22
N VAL A 57 -6.56 -1.79 -10.38
CA VAL A 57 -6.41 -1.76 -8.92
C VAL A 57 -7.02 -3.01 -8.31
N GLY A 58 -6.22 -3.77 -7.56
CA GLY A 58 -6.63 -4.90 -6.76
C GLY A 58 -6.59 -4.59 -5.26
N GLU A 59 -7.27 -5.43 -4.49
CA GLU A 59 -7.28 -5.43 -3.03
C GLU A 59 -6.74 -6.75 -2.51
N MET A 60 -5.89 -6.70 -1.51
CA MET A 60 -5.26 -7.87 -0.92
C MET A 60 -5.58 -7.96 0.57
N ASP A 61 -6.05 -9.11 0.99
CA ASP A 61 -6.17 -9.49 2.40
C ASP A 61 -4.98 -10.36 2.78
N ILE A 62 -4.26 -9.99 3.82
CA ILE A 62 -3.07 -10.70 4.28
C ILE A 62 -3.29 -11.47 5.57
N THR A 63 -4.52 -11.55 6.05
CA THR A 63 -4.84 -12.14 7.37
C THR A 63 -4.31 -13.57 7.49
N LEU A 64 -4.40 -14.36 6.42
CA LEU A 64 -3.91 -15.75 6.38
C LEU A 64 -2.38 -15.88 6.30
N TYR A 65 -1.67 -14.82 5.92
CA TYR A 65 -0.21 -14.81 5.73
C TYR A 65 0.55 -14.15 6.88
N ARG A 66 -0.17 -13.62 7.87
CA ARG A 66 0.44 -12.99 9.05
C ARG A 66 0.82 -14.02 10.09
N ASP A 67 2.10 -14.06 10.40
CA ASP A 67 2.70 -14.96 11.41
C ASP A 67 2.29 -14.62 12.86
N ASP A 68 1.92 -13.36 13.12
CA ASP A 68 1.47 -12.86 14.43
C ASP A 68 -0.02 -13.13 14.72
N LEU A 69 -0.83 -13.48 13.70
CA LEU A 69 -2.28 -13.73 13.84
C LEU A 69 -2.66 -15.21 13.74
N ASN A 70 -1.83 -16.04 13.11
CA ASN A 70 -2.13 -17.46 12.87
C ASN A 70 -2.41 -18.28 14.15
N ALA A 71 -1.95 -17.82 15.31
CA ALA A 71 -2.19 -18.47 16.60
C ALA A 71 -3.54 -18.11 17.27
N LEU A 72 -4.28 -17.12 16.75
CA LEU A 72 -5.42 -16.53 17.44
C LEU A 72 -6.77 -16.75 16.75
N LEU A 73 -6.83 -17.43 15.58
CA LEU A 73 -8.07 -17.58 14.81
C LEU A 73 -8.56 -19.03 14.79
N PRO A 74 -9.40 -19.46 15.74
CA PRO A 74 -10.16 -20.71 15.65
C PRO A 74 -11.32 -20.51 14.67
N GLY A 75 -11.28 -21.23 13.54
CA GLY A 75 -12.35 -21.31 12.57
C GLY A 75 -12.12 -20.45 11.31
N GLY A 76 -11.89 -21.13 10.21
CA GLY A 76 -11.75 -20.70 8.81
C GLY A 76 -11.87 -19.22 8.52
N THR A 77 -10.74 -18.55 8.35
CA THR A 77 -10.68 -17.18 7.84
C THR A 77 -10.95 -17.19 6.33
N VAL A 78 -11.92 -16.40 5.90
CA VAL A 78 -12.21 -16.21 4.47
C VAL A 78 -11.20 -15.21 3.90
N ASP A 79 -10.50 -15.60 2.87
CA ASP A 79 -9.64 -14.66 2.10
C ASP A 79 -10.54 -13.69 1.31
N HIS A 80 -10.38 -12.40 1.59
CA HIS A 80 -11.08 -11.32 0.90
C HIS A 80 -10.24 -10.65 -0.19
N THR A 81 -9.20 -11.31 -0.67
CA THR A 81 -8.36 -10.83 -1.78
C THR A 81 -9.19 -10.74 -3.06
N ARG A 82 -9.09 -9.61 -3.77
CA ARG A 82 -9.76 -9.32 -5.04
C ARG A 82 -8.78 -8.69 -6.01
N ILE A 83 -8.12 -9.50 -6.82
CA ILE A 83 -7.20 -9.07 -7.88
C ILE A 83 -7.75 -9.60 -9.20
N PRO A 84 -8.65 -8.85 -9.89
CA PRO A 84 -9.37 -9.34 -11.09
C PRO A 84 -8.53 -9.22 -12.38
N PHE A 85 -7.21 -9.31 -12.29
CA PHE A 85 -6.28 -9.23 -13.40
C PHE A 85 -5.04 -10.10 -13.14
N ASP A 86 -4.35 -10.48 -14.22
CA ASP A 86 -3.10 -11.21 -14.13
C ASP A 86 -1.95 -10.26 -13.73
N ILE A 87 -1.15 -10.68 -12.76
CA ILE A 87 0.05 -9.98 -12.29
C ILE A 87 1.34 -10.48 -12.93
N ALA A 88 1.29 -11.59 -13.71
CA ALA A 88 2.47 -12.14 -14.35
C ALA A 88 3.12 -11.12 -15.30
N ASN A 89 4.44 -10.98 -15.17
CA ASN A 89 5.25 -10.00 -15.91
C ASN A 89 4.85 -8.53 -15.73
N LYS A 90 3.94 -8.20 -14.81
CA LYS A 90 3.56 -6.82 -14.47
C LYS A 90 4.51 -6.20 -13.46
N ILE A 91 4.51 -4.88 -13.42
CA ILE A 91 5.09 -4.12 -12.30
C ILE A 91 3.96 -3.90 -11.30
N VAL A 92 4.06 -4.54 -10.16
CA VAL A 92 3.11 -4.36 -9.05
C VAL A 92 3.61 -3.23 -8.17
N VAL A 93 2.77 -2.23 -7.92
CA VAL A 93 2.99 -1.31 -6.80
C VAL A 93 2.04 -1.72 -5.67
N LEU A 94 2.64 -2.20 -4.60
CA LEU A 94 1.94 -2.57 -3.36
C LEU A 94 1.75 -1.32 -2.50
N PHE A 95 0.53 -1.09 -2.03
CA PHE A 95 0.18 0.08 -1.21
C PHE A 95 -0.21 -0.34 0.20
N ASP A 96 0.37 0.36 1.17
CA ASP A 96 -0.03 0.27 2.58
C ASP A 96 -0.12 1.69 3.17
N ASP A 97 -0.78 1.84 4.31
CA ASP A 97 -0.88 3.13 4.99
C ASP A 97 0.36 3.41 5.84
N VAL A 98 0.82 2.45 6.66
CA VAL A 98 1.96 2.62 7.58
C VAL A 98 2.95 1.47 7.48
N LEU A 99 4.19 1.79 7.16
CA LEU A 99 5.30 0.85 7.25
C LEU A 99 5.96 0.94 8.64
N ASN A 100 5.89 -0.15 9.38
CA ASN A 100 6.51 -0.32 10.70
C ASN A 100 7.55 -1.46 10.65
N THR A 101 7.25 -2.62 11.22
CA THR A 101 8.17 -3.76 11.32
C THR A 101 8.54 -4.39 9.97
N GLY A 102 7.66 -4.28 9.00
CA GLY A 102 7.75 -4.92 7.68
C GLY A 102 7.02 -6.25 7.58
N ARG A 103 6.45 -6.80 8.68
CA ARG A 103 5.76 -8.09 8.68
C ARG A 103 4.54 -8.11 7.77
N THR A 104 3.73 -7.05 7.77
CA THR A 104 2.60 -6.86 6.83
C THR A 104 3.07 -6.93 5.36
N VAL A 105 4.12 -6.21 5.03
CA VAL A 105 4.66 -6.18 3.67
C VAL A 105 5.25 -7.52 3.27
N ARG A 106 5.95 -8.21 4.16
CA ARG A 106 6.46 -9.55 3.91
C ARG A 106 5.30 -10.51 3.59
N ALA A 107 4.25 -10.54 4.42
CA ALA A 107 3.06 -11.35 4.19
C ALA A 107 2.39 -11.04 2.83
N ALA A 108 2.29 -9.76 2.47
CA ALA A 108 1.74 -9.34 1.18
C ALA A 108 2.62 -9.79 -0.01
N VAL A 109 3.94 -9.73 0.11
CA VAL A 109 4.87 -10.21 -0.94
C VAL A 109 4.76 -11.72 -1.11
N ASP A 110 4.70 -12.48 -0.02
CA ASP A 110 4.52 -13.95 -0.07
C ASP A 110 3.21 -14.28 -0.81
N HIS A 111 2.10 -13.63 -0.43
CA HIS A 111 0.81 -13.83 -1.09
C HIS A 111 0.84 -13.45 -2.59
N LEU A 112 1.52 -12.36 -2.97
CA LEU A 112 1.69 -12.00 -4.39
C LEU A 112 2.45 -13.08 -5.18
N ILE A 113 3.47 -13.68 -4.60
CA ILE A 113 4.28 -14.73 -5.23
C ILE A 113 3.44 -16.00 -5.45
N ASP A 114 2.55 -16.32 -4.52
CA ASP A 114 1.62 -17.45 -4.68
C ASP A 114 0.60 -17.21 -5.80
N LEU A 115 0.17 -15.95 -6.00
CA LEU A 115 -0.79 -15.58 -7.06
C LEU A 115 -0.16 -15.53 -8.46
N GLY A 116 1.16 -15.35 -8.55
CA GLY A 116 1.85 -15.29 -9.84
C GLY A 116 3.26 -14.75 -9.74
N ARG A 117 3.90 -14.55 -10.91
CA ARG A 117 5.28 -14.03 -11.00
C ARG A 117 5.29 -12.61 -11.57
N PRO A 118 5.14 -11.57 -10.77
CA PRO A 118 5.34 -10.20 -11.22
C PRO A 118 6.80 -9.99 -11.67
N ARG A 119 7.00 -9.10 -12.64
CA ARG A 119 8.34 -8.71 -13.06
C ARG A 119 9.06 -7.92 -11.96
N MET A 120 8.30 -7.15 -11.19
CA MET A 120 8.82 -6.30 -10.14
C MET A 120 7.71 -6.00 -9.12
N ILE A 121 8.08 -5.90 -7.86
CA ILE A 121 7.21 -5.44 -6.78
C ILE A 121 7.85 -4.20 -6.18
N HIS A 122 7.15 -3.07 -6.21
CA HIS A 122 7.50 -1.85 -5.52
C HIS A 122 6.53 -1.61 -4.36
N LEU A 123 7.01 -0.97 -3.31
CA LEU A 123 6.22 -0.63 -2.14
C LEU A 123 6.01 0.88 -2.04
N ALA A 124 4.78 1.30 -1.84
CA ALA A 124 4.38 2.68 -1.58
C ALA A 124 3.62 2.77 -0.25
N VAL A 125 4.05 3.66 0.64
CA VAL A 125 3.42 3.85 1.95
C VAL A 125 3.17 5.31 2.24
N MET A 126 2.06 5.61 2.90
CA MET A 126 1.78 6.99 3.31
C MET A 126 2.75 7.43 4.40
N ILE A 127 3.02 6.57 5.35
CA ILE A 127 3.93 6.83 6.47
C ILE A 127 4.94 5.70 6.61
N ASP A 128 6.20 6.08 6.75
CA ASP A 128 7.26 5.21 7.24
C ASP A 128 7.62 5.65 8.66
N ARG A 129 7.26 4.83 9.66
CA ARG A 129 7.49 5.16 11.08
C ARG A 129 8.78 4.58 11.66
N GLY A 130 9.58 3.90 10.85
CA GLY A 130 10.74 3.15 11.34
C GLY A 130 10.34 1.87 12.08
N GLY A 131 11.21 1.38 12.97
CA GLY A 131 10.93 0.20 13.80
C GLY A 131 10.98 -1.12 13.03
N ARG A 132 11.83 -1.22 12.01
CA ARG A 132 11.98 -2.45 11.20
C ARG A 132 12.46 -3.63 12.02
N GLU A 133 11.83 -4.77 11.81
CA GLU A 133 12.30 -6.11 12.23
C GLU A 133 12.80 -6.93 11.02
N LEU A 134 12.39 -6.54 9.81
CA LEU A 134 12.75 -7.18 8.56
C LEU A 134 13.46 -6.17 7.63
N PRO A 135 14.35 -6.61 6.72
CA PRO A 135 15.11 -5.74 5.82
C PRO A 135 14.24 -5.25 4.65
N ILE A 136 13.15 -4.55 4.96
CA ILE A 136 12.15 -4.04 4.01
C ILE A 136 12.21 -2.51 3.97
N ALA A 137 12.25 -1.95 2.78
CA ALA A 137 12.20 -0.52 2.53
C ALA A 137 11.16 -0.19 1.46
N ALA A 138 10.45 0.94 1.62
CA ALA A 138 9.50 1.40 0.62
C ALA A 138 10.22 2.22 -0.47
N ASN A 139 9.77 2.03 -1.73
CA ASN A 139 10.23 2.82 -2.89
C ASN A 139 9.63 4.22 -2.89
N TYR A 140 8.37 4.33 -2.40
CA TYR A 140 7.66 5.60 -2.28
C TYR A 140 7.21 5.78 -0.84
N VAL A 141 7.69 6.84 -0.20
CA VAL A 141 7.36 7.17 1.17
C VAL A 141 6.68 8.54 1.21
N GLY A 142 5.46 8.60 1.71
CA GLY A 142 4.73 9.86 1.88
C GLY A 142 5.44 10.78 2.86
N LYS A 143 5.65 10.30 4.07
CA LYS A 143 6.41 11.00 5.12
C LYS A 143 7.11 9.99 6.03
N LYS A 144 8.35 10.28 6.38
CA LYS A 144 9.05 9.57 7.46
C LYS A 144 8.73 10.22 8.80
N ILE A 145 8.39 9.42 9.79
CA ILE A 145 8.09 9.86 11.15
C ILE A 145 8.89 8.97 12.10
N HIS A 146 9.69 9.59 12.95
CA HIS A 146 10.39 8.86 14.00
C HIS A 146 9.58 9.00 15.30
N LEU A 147 9.13 7.88 15.82
CA LEU A 147 8.38 7.83 17.07
C LEU A 147 9.29 7.48 18.24
N LYS A 148 8.96 8.00 19.40
CA LYS A 148 9.48 7.47 20.66
C LYS A 148 8.92 6.09 20.91
N ALA A 149 9.56 5.32 21.78
CA ALA A 149 9.07 4.00 22.19
C ALA A 149 7.62 4.09 22.67
N GLY A 150 6.74 3.22 22.16
CA GLY A 150 5.32 3.19 22.50
C GLY A 150 4.43 4.15 21.70
N GLY A 151 5.01 5.05 20.88
CA GLY A 151 4.20 5.95 20.05
C GLY A 151 3.45 5.22 18.94
N ASN A 152 2.33 5.77 18.51
CA ASN A 152 1.49 5.23 17.44
C ASN A 152 1.29 6.24 16.31
N VAL A 153 1.04 5.73 15.08
CA VAL A 153 0.64 6.52 13.92
C VAL A 153 -0.65 5.96 13.35
N GLU A 154 -1.63 6.81 13.19
CA GLU A 154 -2.89 6.48 12.54
C GLU A 154 -3.05 7.33 11.28
N VAL A 155 -3.18 6.66 10.13
CA VAL A 155 -3.54 7.32 8.86
C VAL A 155 -5.05 7.22 8.71
N ARG A 156 -5.72 8.35 8.63
CA ARG A 156 -7.17 8.42 8.36
C ARG A 156 -7.41 8.88 6.94
N LEU A 157 -8.33 8.19 6.28
CA LEU A 157 -8.75 8.47 4.90
C LEU A 157 -10.25 8.69 4.86
N LYS A 158 -10.69 9.71 4.15
CA LYS A 158 -12.11 10.13 4.12
C LYS A 158 -13.07 9.00 3.71
N GLU A 159 -12.63 8.02 2.92
CA GLU A 159 -13.44 6.89 2.48
C GLU A 159 -13.79 5.92 3.62
N VAL A 160 -12.97 5.88 4.65
CA VAL A 160 -13.12 4.99 5.82
C VAL A 160 -13.44 5.80 7.07
N ASP A 161 -12.66 6.89 7.28
CA ASP A 161 -12.60 7.62 8.53
C ASP A 161 -13.30 8.99 8.45
N LYS A 162 -13.92 9.34 7.29
CA LYS A 162 -14.59 10.61 6.96
C LYS A 162 -13.68 11.83 6.93
N THR A 163 -12.40 11.69 7.20
CA THR A 163 -11.39 12.76 7.20
C THR A 163 -10.08 12.26 6.58
N ASP A 164 -9.30 13.20 6.04
CA ASP A 164 -7.94 12.94 5.56
C ASP A 164 -6.95 13.56 6.54
N GLU A 165 -6.33 12.75 7.36
CA GLU A 165 -5.31 13.21 8.31
C GLU A 165 -4.36 12.10 8.72
N VAL A 166 -3.24 12.46 9.33
CA VAL A 166 -2.35 11.54 10.02
C VAL A 166 -2.13 12.03 11.43
N LEU A 167 -2.50 11.21 12.38
CA LEU A 167 -2.32 11.44 13.81
C LEU A 167 -1.06 10.74 14.30
N VAL A 168 -0.43 11.32 15.29
CA VAL A 168 0.74 10.77 16.00
C VAL A 168 0.43 10.88 17.49
N GLU A 169 0.46 9.73 18.16
CA GLU A 169 0.21 9.61 19.60
C GLU A 169 1.46 9.13 20.32
#